data_2327e1fcb79602765160541db185e74f
#
_entry.id   2327e1fcb79602765160541db185e74f
#
_cell.length_a   1.000
_cell.length_b   1.000
_cell.length_c   1.000
_cell.angle_alpha   90.00
_cell.angle_beta   90.00
_cell.angle_gamma   90.00
#
_symmetry.space_group_name_H-M   'P 1'
#
loop_
_entity.id
_entity.type
_entity.pdbx_description
1 polymer ?
#
loop_
_entity_poly.entity_id
_entity_poly.type
_entity_poly.pdbx_seq_one_letter_code
_entity_poly.pdbx_strand_id
1 'polypeptide(L)'
;MSNGRSRGWAKLYQVAAAVILPYRGGALALNDLIGGQLQVMFDTMPESIGFIRAGTLRPLAVTTAERASVLPEVPTVGDFVPGYEASAWYGIGAPRNTPAEIVDTLNREINAGLADAKIKARLVELGGTLSAGSPAAFGKFIADDAEKWAKVIRFAGVKPQ
;
A
#
# COMPACT_ATOMS: atom_id res chain seq x y z
N MET A 1 11.56 -30.33 -6.84
CA MET A 1 12.48 -29.20 -6.59
C MET A 1 11.65 -27.95 -6.42
N SER A 2 11.13 -27.76 -5.23
CA SER A 2 10.35 -26.58 -4.84
C SER A 2 10.70 -26.30 -3.40
N ASN A 3 10.89 -25.10 -2.98
CA ASN A 3 10.79 -24.70 -1.57
C ASN A 3 11.66 -23.49 -1.18
N GLY A 4 12.10 -22.68 -2.16
CA GLY A 4 12.85 -21.46 -1.82
C GLY A 4 11.98 -20.27 -1.40
N ARG A 5 10.74 -20.19 -1.89
CA ARG A 5 9.89 -18.99 -1.74
C ARG A 5 9.00 -18.96 -0.48
N SER A 6 8.68 -20.12 0.09
CA SER A 6 7.90 -20.20 1.34
C SER A 6 8.67 -19.84 2.61
N ARG A 7 9.99 -19.88 2.55
CA ARG A 7 10.85 -19.64 3.71
C ARG A 7 11.02 -18.17 4.08
N GLY A 8 10.78 -17.25 3.15
CA GLY A 8 10.91 -15.81 3.41
C GLY A 8 9.81 -15.28 4.35
N TRP A 9 8.57 -15.58 4.04
CA TRP A 9 7.43 -15.22 4.88
C TRP A 9 7.46 -15.91 6.24
N ALA A 10 7.79 -17.22 6.25
CA ALA A 10 7.94 -17.97 7.49
C ALA A 10 9.06 -17.41 8.38
N LYS A 11 10.13 -16.83 7.82
CA LYS A 11 11.18 -16.17 8.61
C LYS A 11 10.71 -14.87 9.24
N LEU A 12 9.90 -14.06 8.58
CA LEU A 12 9.29 -12.87 9.21
C LEU A 12 8.37 -13.27 10.37
N TYR A 13 7.62 -14.37 10.24
CA TYR A 13 6.78 -14.92 11.30
C TYR A 13 7.56 -15.71 12.37
N GLN A 14 8.73 -16.24 12.05
CA GLN A 14 9.53 -17.02 13.00
C GLN A 14 10.42 -16.17 13.93
N VAL A 15 10.68 -14.92 13.60
CA VAL A 15 11.48 -14.01 14.44
C VAL A 15 10.64 -13.30 15.50
N ALA A 16 9.33 -13.25 15.30
CA ALA A 16 8.40 -12.79 16.33
C ALA A 16 7.28 -13.83 16.43
N ALA A 17 6.97 -14.29 17.64
CA ALA A 17 5.68 -14.85 17.96
C ALA A 17 4.66 -13.68 17.82
N ALA A 18 4.43 -13.25 16.55
CA ALA A 18 3.59 -12.11 16.26
C ALA A 18 2.13 -12.54 16.32
N VAL A 19 1.40 -12.02 17.29
CA VAL A 19 -0.06 -12.11 17.30
C VAL A 19 -0.57 -11.02 16.36
N ILE A 20 -1.24 -11.43 15.26
CA ILE A 20 -1.89 -10.49 14.36
C ILE A 20 -3.20 -10.05 14.99
N LEU A 21 -3.33 -8.75 15.25
CA LEU A 21 -4.54 -8.15 15.80
C LEU A 21 -5.30 -7.43 14.67
N PRO A 22 -6.52 -7.89 14.33
CA PRO A 22 -7.35 -7.21 13.33
C PRO A 22 -7.99 -5.94 13.92
N TYR A 23 -8.00 -4.87 13.14
CA TYR A 23 -8.65 -3.60 13.48
C TYR A 23 -9.68 -3.22 12.41
N ARG A 24 -10.67 -2.43 12.80
CA ARG A 24 -11.71 -1.91 11.87
C ARG A 24 -11.24 -0.67 11.09
N GLY A 25 -9.94 -0.41 11.04
CA GLY A 25 -9.33 0.71 10.32
C GLY A 25 -7.96 1.07 10.87
N GLY A 26 -7.13 1.68 10.04
CA GLY A 26 -5.74 2.02 10.37
C GLY A 26 -5.62 2.98 11.55
N ALA A 27 -6.50 3.98 11.65
CA ALA A 27 -6.44 4.98 12.71
C ALA A 27 -6.52 4.40 14.13
N LEU A 28 -7.35 3.34 14.34
CA LEU A 28 -7.44 2.68 15.65
C LEU A 28 -6.16 1.92 16.00
N ALA A 29 -5.62 1.17 15.03
CA ALA A 29 -4.36 0.45 15.19
C ALA A 29 -3.19 1.42 15.42
N LEU A 30 -3.19 2.57 14.73
CA LEU A 30 -2.17 3.60 14.85
C LEU A 30 -2.16 4.23 16.26
N ASN A 31 -3.33 4.48 16.84
CA ASN A 31 -3.45 4.96 18.22
C ASN A 31 -2.86 3.95 19.22
N ASP A 32 -3.16 2.66 19.05
CA ASP A 32 -2.64 1.60 19.91
C ASP A 32 -1.12 1.39 19.73
N LEU A 33 -0.61 1.59 18.52
CA LEU A 33 0.83 1.59 18.27
C LEU A 33 1.52 2.75 19.00
N ILE A 34 0.97 3.97 18.89
CA ILE A 34 1.50 5.16 19.56
C ILE A 34 1.38 5.00 21.10
N GLY A 35 0.30 4.39 21.56
CA GLY A 35 0.07 4.08 22.97
C GLY A 35 0.89 2.91 23.52
N GLY A 36 1.73 2.25 22.66
CA GLY A 36 2.59 1.13 23.06
C GLY A 36 1.87 -0.21 23.25
N GLN A 37 0.58 -0.30 22.88
CA GLN A 37 -0.18 -1.56 22.90
C GLN A 37 0.22 -2.49 21.75
N LEU A 38 0.68 -1.93 20.65
CA LEU A 38 1.27 -2.64 19.51
C LEU A 38 2.76 -2.34 19.40
N GLN A 39 3.53 -3.30 18.90
CA GLN A 39 4.98 -3.16 18.72
C GLN A 39 5.36 -2.85 17.28
N VAL A 40 4.53 -3.26 16.33
CA VAL A 40 4.77 -3.05 14.89
C VAL A 40 3.43 -3.00 14.15
N MET A 41 3.39 -2.24 13.07
CA MET A 41 2.23 -2.12 12.20
C MET A 41 2.69 -2.03 10.74
N PHE A 42 1.94 -2.63 9.83
CA PHE A 42 1.97 -2.31 8.41
C PHE A 42 0.89 -1.28 8.14
N ASP A 43 1.30 -0.10 7.74
CA ASP A 43 0.40 1.03 7.57
C ASP A 43 0.59 1.70 6.21
N THR A 44 -0.38 2.51 5.80
CA THR A 44 -0.26 3.32 4.60
C THR A 44 0.51 4.61 4.89
N MET A 45 1.37 5.01 3.95
CA MET A 45 2.22 6.19 4.14
C MET A 45 1.42 7.47 4.50
N PRO A 46 0.27 7.77 3.85
CA PRO A 46 -0.49 8.96 4.19
C PRO A 46 -0.98 9.03 5.64
N GLU A 47 -1.24 7.89 6.28
CA GLU A 47 -1.70 7.84 7.67
C GLU A 47 -0.55 8.04 8.65
N SER A 48 0.63 7.49 8.36
CA SER A 48 1.78 7.44 9.29
C SER A 48 2.80 8.57 9.09
N ILE A 49 2.91 9.18 7.91
CA ILE A 49 4.01 10.11 7.59
C ILE A 49 4.12 11.29 8.54
N GLY A 50 2.99 11.81 9.02
CA GLY A 50 2.97 12.90 10.00
C GLY A 50 3.62 12.50 11.33
N PHE A 51 3.33 11.32 11.83
CA PHE A 51 3.88 10.79 13.09
C PHE A 51 5.36 10.41 12.94
N ILE A 52 5.75 9.92 11.77
CA ILE A 52 7.16 9.63 11.45
C ILE A 52 7.98 10.93 11.46
N ARG A 53 7.49 11.99 10.79
CA ARG A 53 8.15 13.31 10.77
C ARG A 53 8.21 13.97 12.15
N ALA A 54 7.20 13.73 12.99
CA ALA A 54 7.17 14.19 14.38
C ALA A 54 8.08 13.35 15.31
N GLY A 55 8.70 12.28 14.82
CA GLY A 55 9.53 11.37 15.63
C GLY A 55 8.74 10.47 16.59
N THR A 56 7.41 10.46 16.50
CA THR A 56 6.54 9.62 17.34
C THR A 56 6.56 8.16 16.90
N LEU A 57 6.73 7.92 15.59
CA LEU A 57 6.88 6.60 15.01
C LEU A 57 8.23 6.46 14.32
N ARG A 58 8.81 5.26 14.41
CA ARG A 58 10.04 4.91 13.72
C ARG A 58 9.73 4.02 12.51
N PRO A 59 9.97 4.48 11.28
CA PRO A 59 9.83 3.64 10.10
C PRO A 59 10.94 2.59 10.10
N LEU A 60 10.61 1.35 9.81
CA LEU A 60 11.55 0.23 9.74
C LEU A 60 11.93 -0.08 8.30
N ALA A 61 10.94 -0.16 7.42
CA ALA A 61 11.10 -0.38 5.99
C ALA A 61 9.85 0.06 5.24
N VAL A 62 9.98 0.30 3.94
CA VAL A 62 8.84 0.46 3.03
C VAL A 62 8.59 -0.86 2.29
N THR A 63 7.32 -1.11 1.95
CA THR A 63 6.90 -2.36 1.29
C THR A 63 6.90 -2.27 -0.24
N THR A 64 7.15 -1.10 -0.78
CA THR A 64 7.29 -0.84 -2.22
C THR A 64 8.61 -1.41 -2.76
N ALA A 65 8.68 -1.64 -4.09
CA ALA A 65 9.89 -2.11 -4.75
C ALA A 65 11.07 -1.12 -4.64
N GLU A 66 10.75 0.17 -4.56
CA GLU A 66 11.72 1.25 -4.43
C GLU A 66 11.48 2.03 -3.14
N ARG A 67 12.52 2.72 -2.68
CA ARG A 67 12.44 3.59 -1.49
C ARG A 67 11.48 4.75 -1.75
N ALA A 68 10.73 5.13 -0.72
CA ALA A 68 9.86 6.28 -0.81
C ALA A 68 10.66 7.59 -0.86
N SER A 69 10.35 8.47 -1.81
CA SER A 69 11.05 9.77 -1.96
C SER A 69 10.95 10.67 -0.74
N VAL A 70 9.92 10.49 0.08
CA VAL A 70 9.70 11.24 1.33
C VAL A 70 10.46 10.68 2.53
N LEU A 71 11.03 9.47 2.41
CA LEU A 71 11.82 8.76 3.41
C LEU A 71 12.99 8.01 2.73
N PRO A 72 13.92 8.71 2.08
CA PRO A 72 14.95 8.10 1.25
C PRO A 72 15.95 7.22 2.05
N GLU A 73 16.06 7.48 3.34
CA GLU A 73 16.92 6.73 4.26
C GLU A 73 16.31 5.37 4.68
N VAL A 74 14.98 5.21 4.53
CA VAL A 74 14.29 4.00 4.95
C VAL A 74 14.45 2.92 3.88
N PRO A 75 14.97 1.73 4.22
CA PRO A 75 15.17 0.65 3.26
C PRO A 75 13.84 0.05 2.78
N THR A 76 13.90 -0.73 1.71
CA THR A 76 12.76 -1.56 1.29
C THR A 76 12.78 -2.91 2.03
N VAL A 77 11.63 -3.54 2.19
CA VAL A 77 11.58 -4.94 2.65
C VAL A 77 12.28 -5.85 1.64
N GLY A 78 12.25 -5.49 0.35
CA GLY A 78 12.94 -6.20 -0.73
C GLY A 78 14.46 -6.28 -0.56
N ASP A 79 15.08 -5.30 0.13
CA ASP A 79 16.52 -5.29 0.44
C ASP A 79 16.91 -6.50 1.34
N PHE A 80 15.97 -6.99 2.16
CA PHE A 80 16.17 -8.10 3.10
C PHE A 80 15.47 -9.39 2.65
N VAL A 81 14.38 -9.27 1.91
CA VAL A 81 13.56 -10.38 1.41
C VAL A 81 13.42 -10.26 -0.10
N PRO A 82 14.36 -10.81 -0.88
CA PRO A 82 14.37 -10.70 -2.34
C PRO A 82 13.04 -11.12 -2.98
N GLY A 83 12.51 -10.25 -3.86
CA GLY A 83 11.24 -10.47 -4.56
C GLY A 83 10.00 -10.09 -3.74
N TYR A 84 10.17 -9.50 -2.55
CA TYR A 84 9.05 -8.92 -1.82
C TYR A 84 8.67 -7.57 -2.42
N GLU A 85 7.39 -7.42 -2.68
CA GLU A 85 6.77 -6.13 -3.03
C GLU A 85 5.28 -6.20 -2.68
N ALA A 86 4.81 -5.22 -1.92
CA ALA A 86 3.40 -5.02 -1.61
C ALA A 86 3.12 -3.51 -1.58
N SER A 87 2.20 -3.07 -2.41
CA SER A 87 1.80 -1.66 -2.50
C SER A 87 0.31 -1.53 -2.27
N ALA A 88 -0.08 -0.52 -1.50
CA ALA A 88 -1.46 -0.05 -1.46
C ALA A 88 -1.65 1.01 -2.55
N TRP A 89 -2.83 1.05 -3.13
CA TRP A 89 -3.18 2.04 -4.14
C TRP A 89 -4.58 2.60 -3.90
N TYR A 90 -4.81 3.81 -4.38
CA TYR A 90 -6.09 4.50 -4.31
C TYR A 90 -6.53 4.85 -5.71
N GLY A 91 -7.80 4.67 -6.00
CA GLY A 91 -8.38 4.99 -7.29
C GLY A 91 -9.81 5.50 -7.17
N ILE A 92 -10.28 6.15 -8.22
CA ILE A 92 -11.65 6.66 -8.30
C ILE A 92 -12.43 5.74 -9.23
N GLY A 93 -13.52 5.17 -8.73
CA GLY A 93 -14.44 4.35 -9.49
C GLY A 93 -15.80 5.01 -9.64
N ALA A 94 -16.47 4.79 -10.76
CA ALA A 94 -17.84 5.17 -10.99
C ALA A 94 -18.78 3.97 -10.81
N PRO A 95 -20.07 4.18 -10.47
CA PRO A 95 -21.05 3.11 -10.44
C PRO A 95 -21.14 2.36 -11.77
N ARG A 96 -21.52 1.08 -11.69
CA ARG A 96 -21.76 0.29 -12.89
C ARG A 96 -22.83 0.97 -13.74
N ASN A 97 -22.64 0.95 -15.06
CA ASN A 97 -23.53 1.57 -16.04
C ASN A 97 -23.52 3.13 -16.05
N THR A 98 -22.51 3.77 -15.45
CA THR A 98 -22.27 5.18 -15.71
C THR A 98 -21.99 5.39 -17.19
N PRO A 99 -22.66 6.34 -17.88
CA PRO A 99 -22.42 6.61 -19.30
C PRO A 99 -20.95 6.88 -19.61
N ALA A 100 -20.45 6.35 -20.75
CA ALA A 100 -19.04 6.46 -21.10
C ALA A 100 -18.56 7.92 -21.17
N GLU A 101 -19.38 8.82 -21.70
CA GLU A 101 -19.08 10.27 -21.77
C GLU A 101 -18.82 10.91 -20.41
N ILE A 102 -19.51 10.43 -19.35
CA ILE A 102 -19.29 10.90 -17.98
C ILE A 102 -17.96 10.32 -17.45
N VAL A 103 -17.72 9.04 -17.68
CA VAL A 103 -16.44 8.39 -17.29
C VAL A 103 -15.25 9.07 -17.95
N ASP A 104 -15.35 9.38 -19.27
CA ASP A 104 -14.29 10.04 -20.02
C ASP A 104 -14.06 11.48 -19.53
N THR A 105 -15.14 12.18 -19.20
CA THR A 105 -15.04 13.53 -18.62
C THR A 105 -14.36 13.50 -17.26
N LEU A 106 -14.78 12.61 -16.34
CA LEU A 106 -14.14 12.43 -15.05
C LEU A 106 -12.66 12.05 -15.18
N ASN A 107 -12.33 11.12 -16.07
CA ASN A 107 -10.95 10.72 -16.30
C ASN A 107 -10.09 11.88 -16.80
N ARG A 108 -10.59 12.68 -17.75
CA ARG A 108 -9.88 13.86 -18.24
C ARG A 108 -9.61 14.87 -17.10
N GLU A 109 -10.63 15.20 -16.30
CA GLU A 109 -10.50 16.18 -15.20
C GLU A 109 -9.59 15.65 -14.08
N ILE A 110 -9.66 14.36 -13.74
CA ILE A 110 -8.79 13.73 -12.75
C ILE A 110 -7.33 13.75 -13.24
N ASN A 111 -7.08 13.37 -14.51
CA ASN A 111 -5.72 13.40 -15.07
C ASN A 111 -5.17 14.83 -15.14
N ALA A 112 -6.00 15.83 -15.45
CA ALA A 112 -5.63 17.23 -15.41
C ALA A 112 -5.28 17.68 -13.96
N GLY A 113 -6.07 17.25 -12.98
CA GLY A 113 -5.79 17.50 -11.56
C GLY A 113 -4.47 16.85 -11.10
N LEU A 114 -4.18 15.62 -11.53
CA LEU A 114 -2.91 14.94 -11.22
C LEU A 114 -1.68 15.63 -11.88
N ALA A 115 -1.90 16.37 -12.96
CA ALA A 115 -0.87 17.19 -13.60
C ALA A 115 -0.67 18.56 -12.94
N ASP A 116 -1.62 19.02 -12.13
CA ASP A 116 -1.50 20.28 -11.38
C ASP A 116 -0.35 20.22 -10.37
N ALA A 117 0.51 21.22 -10.39
CA ALA A 117 1.73 21.25 -9.58
C ALA A 117 1.45 21.21 -8.06
N LYS A 118 0.38 21.87 -7.59
CA LYS A 118 0.05 21.93 -6.16
C LYS A 118 -0.53 20.59 -5.69
N ILE A 119 -1.41 19.99 -6.47
CA ILE A 119 -2.01 18.68 -6.19
C ILE A 119 -0.90 17.64 -6.18
N LYS A 120 -0.05 17.63 -7.21
CA LYS A 120 1.11 16.74 -7.31
C LYS A 120 2.02 16.85 -6.09
N ALA A 121 2.42 18.08 -5.73
CA ALA A 121 3.29 18.32 -4.58
C ALA A 121 2.66 17.76 -3.30
N ARG A 122 1.36 17.99 -3.09
CA ARG A 122 0.64 17.51 -1.91
C ARG A 122 0.58 15.99 -1.84
N LEU A 123 0.27 15.32 -2.93
CA LEU A 123 0.21 13.86 -2.98
C LEU A 123 1.60 13.22 -2.78
N VAL A 124 2.65 13.80 -3.37
CA VAL A 124 4.04 13.36 -3.14
C VAL A 124 4.45 13.57 -1.68
N GLU A 125 4.09 14.70 -1.06
CA GLU A 125 4.34 14.97 0.35
C GLU A 125 3.73 13.92 1.29
N LEU A 126 2.59 13.36 0.91
CA LEU A 126 1.93 12.25 1.60
C LEU A 126 2.57 10.87 1.30
N GLY A 127 3.62 10.83 0.50
CA GLY A 127 4.32 9.60 0.12
C GLY A 127 3.66 8.86 -1.04
N GLY A 128 2.74 9.49 -1.76
CA GLY A 128 2.08 8.89 -2.92
C GLY A 128 2.92 9.00 -4.20
N THR A 129 2.86 7.96 -5.03
CA THR A 129 3.32 7.98 -6.42
C THR A 129 2.10 8.14 -7.32
N LEU A 130 2.12 9.15 -8.19
CA LEU A 130 0.99 9.43 -9.07
C LEU A 130 1.02 8.53 -10.29
N SER A 131 -0.14 7.99 -10.66
CA SER A 131 -0.34 7.21 -11.86
C SER A 131 -1.53 7.75 -12.64
N ALA A 132 -1.26 8.60 -13.61
CA ALA A 132 -2.27 9.03 -14.58
C ALA A 132 -2.49 7.96 -15.65
N GLY A 133 -3.71 7.80 -16.14
CA GLY A 133 -3.99 6.79 -17.16
C GLY A 133 -5.44 6.79 -17.64
N SER A 134 -5.73 5.86 -18.55
CA SER A 134 -7.09 5.65 -19.06
C SER A 134 -7.91 4.76 -18.13
N PRO A 135 -9.26 4.81 -18.18
CA PRO A 135 -10.13 3.90 -17.46
C PRO A 135 -9.83 2.43 -17.77
N ALA A 136 -9.50 2.11 -19.03
CA ALA A 136 -9.16 0.76 -19.45
C ALA A 136 -7.84 0.27 -18.83
N ALA A 137 -6.82 1.12 -18.77
CA ALA A 137 -5.54 0.80 -18.13
C ALA A 137 -5.73 0.54 -16.62
N PHE A 138 -6.55 1.36 -15.95
CA PHE A 138 -6.86 1.17 -14.55
C PHE A 138 -7.66 -0.11 -14.30
N GLY A 139 -8.65 -0.42 -15.16
CA GLY A 139 -9.39 -1.67 -15.10
C GLY A 139 -8.51 -2.91 -15.23
N LYS A 140 -7.52 -2.86 -16.15
CA LYS A 140 -6.53 -3.93 -16.29
C LYS A 140 -5.66 -4.05 -15.04
N PHE A 141 -5.19 -2.95 -14.49
CA PHE A 141 -4.40 -2.94 -13.26
C PHE A 141 -5.16 -3.59 -12.10
N ILE A 142 -6.44 -3.24 -11.91
CA ILE A 142 -7.30 -3.85 -10.88
C ILE A 142 -7.39 -5.37 -11.06
N ALA A 143 -7.58 -5.84 -12.31
CA ALA A 143 -7.69 -7.27 -12.59
C ALA A 143 -6.39 -8.02 -12.29
N ASP A 144 -5.25 -7.47 -12.72
CA ASP A 144 -3.92 -8.06 -12.49
C ASP A 144 -3.59 -8.10 -10.98
N ASP A 145 -3.89 -7.04 -10.24
CA ASP A 145 -3.66 -6.96 -8.80
C ASP A 145 -4.58 -7.93 -8.02
N ALA A 146 -5.84 -8.03 -8.41
CA ALA A 146 -6.77 -8.99 -7.83
C ALA A 146 -6.29 -10.43 -8.04
N GLU A 147 -5.74 -10.77 -9.22
CA GLU A 147 -5.16 -12.09 -9.47
C GLU A 147 -3.92 -12.35 -8.61
N LYS A 148 -3.03 -11.35 -8.51
CA LYS A 148 -1.84 -11.38 -7.64
C LYS A 148 -2.23 -11.72 -6.20
N TRP A 149 -3.16 -10.96 -5.62
CA TRP A 149 -3.58 -11.15 -4.24
C TRP A 149 -4.39 -12.43 -4.02
N ALA A 150 -5.19 -12.85 -4.99
CA ALA A 150 -5.88 -14.14 -4.92
C ALA A 150 -4.89 -15.31 -4.81
N LYS A 151 -3.73 -15.26 -5.47
CA LYS A 151 -2.66 -16.25 -5.34
C LYS A 151 -2.05 -16.21 -3.93
N VAL A 152 -1.77 -15.00 -3.41
CA VAL A 152 -1.19 -14.81 -2.06
C VAL A 152 -2.15 -15.33 -0.98
N ILE A 153 -3.43 -14.96 -1.03
CA ILE A 153 -4.45 -15.38 -0.07
C ILE A 153 -4.58 -16.91 -0.05
N ARG A 154 -4.66 -17.56 -1.22
CA ARG A 154 -4.70 -19.01 -1.31
C ARG A 154 -3.45 -19.67 -0.72
N PHE A 155 -2.28 -19.12 -1.02
CA PHE A 155 -1.02 -19.64 -0.49
C PHE A 155 -0.93 -19.49 1.04
N ALA A 156 -1.38 -18.37 1.57
CA ALA A 156 -1.37 -18.08 3.00
C ALA A 156 -2.47 -18.80 3.79
N GLY A 157 -3.42 -19.45 3.11
CA GLY A 157 -4.53 -20.16 3.76
C GLY A 157 -5.50 -19.24 4.50
N VAL A 158 -5.57 -17.96 4.13
CA VAL A 158 -6.48 -16.99 4.74
C VAL A 158 -7.91 -17.35 4.37
N LYS A 159 -8.77 -17.51 5.39
CA LYS A 159 -10.21 -17.77 5.20
C LYS A 159 -10.99 -16.46 5.25
N PRO A 160 -12.05 -16.30 4.45
CA PRO A 160 -12.99 -15.20 4.60
C PRO A 160 -13.55 -15.16 6.02
N GLN A 161 -13.64 -13.97 6.59
CA GLN A 161 -14.31 -13.73 7.87
C GLN A 161 -15.77 -13.33 7.64
#